data_e13f2f13d725d855430c6fa958c78cb9
#
_entry.id   e13f2f13d725d855430c6fa958c78cb9
#
_cell.length_a   1.000
_cell.length_b   1.000
_cell.length_c   1.000
_cell.angle_alpha   90.00
_cell.angle_beta   90.00
_cell.angle_gamma   90.00
#
_symmetry.space_group_name_H-M   'P 1'
#
loop_
_entity.id
_entity.type
_entity.pdbx_description
1 polymer ?
#
loop_
_entity_poly.entity_id
_entity_poly.type
_entity_poly.pdbx_seq_one_letter_code
_entity_poly.pdbx_strand_id
1 'polypeptide(L)'
;GTGSIANAFKTVCNVRINDNLHCATTYSYGRIVGSSCTFNKLGFNPIEYFNNTDETIDGYFYKTYSPGGSQRMYLSEHNAGRIDYFRQKIEDWNNEGKLTKEEYSYLLACLVESISFVSNTAGVYGAFLKKWDDRALKDITFLDVSDRVITNKQIEISTEKIENIIEDVQCDILYVDPPYTQNQYGTQYHLLETLVLNDMPESVSKVTGSRSTRETRSDWSKIYKVHILFDKLLAKTTARHIFLSYNNDGDMSKDFIEAIMKRYAVDGSFECITIPYKKYENWKSKNKKEHFEYLFYIEKKPNTEVIYESPLNYIGSKAKIIPPIRQNLIPADTFIDVFGGGFNVGINSNYNHLIYNDINFIVKELISSFKDYDTYDYIMYVKKFIEKHHLEKGNKETYIAARAYYNNLPDNKKDIRMLFAIILYSFQQQIRFNSNFEYNNPVGVRWFNDCILSKLISFSRMIKECDVTFLSFDYIKLAETIDITNNCFIYLDPPYKLTTGSYNDGKRGFKGWDDELELELFDFIDNLTTQNIPCMLSYVLEHKGEKNTALEDWINRNNYTYIPLGDIIGISGQPRKEILVLNYDI
;
A
#
# COMPACT_ATOMS: atom_id res chain seq x y z
N GLY A 1 -9.35 -9.04 -14.59
CA GLY A 1 -9.52 -8.42 -15.92
C GLY A 1 -9.72 -9.42 -17.05
N THR A 2 -9.26 -9.10 -18.27
CA THR A 2 -9.46 -9.91 -19.48
C THR A 2 -8.54 -11.14 -19.59
N GLY A 3 -7.62 -11.35 -18.65
CA GLY A 3 -6.67 -12.45 -18.64
C GLY A 3 -5.61 -12.42 -19.76
N SER A 4 -5.41 -11.27 -20.41
CA SER A 4 -4.47 -11.18 -21.55
C SER A 4 -3.04 -11.54 -21.18
N ILE A 5 -2.56 -11.08 -20.02
CA ILE A 5 -1.23 -11.43 -19.51
C ILE A 5 -1.16 -12.91 -19.15
N ALA A 6 -2.16 -13.43 -18.42
CA ALA A 6 -2.25 -14.84 -18.06
C ALA A 6 -2.23 -15.73 -19.33
N ASN A 7 -2.99 -15.35 -20.35
CA ASN A 7 -3.03 -16.06 -21.63
C ASN A 7 -1.68 -16.03 -22.37
N ALA A 8 -0.94 -14.92 -22.32
CA ALA A 8 0.38 -14.82 -22.92
C ALA A 8 1.42 -15.73 -22.24
N PHE A 9 1.29 -15.95 -20.93
CA PHE A 9 2.24 -16.76 -20.15
C PHE A 9 1.81 -18.23 -19.95
N LYS A 10 0.61 -18.62 -20.36
CA LYS A 10 0.05 -19.97 -20.11
C LYS A 10 0.91 -21.13 -20.62
N THR A 11 1.79 -20.91 -21.59
CA THR A 11 2.65 -21.98 -22.15
C THR A 11 3.97 -22.13 -21.40
N VAL A 12 4.39 -21.12 -20.64
CA VAL A 12 5.70 -21.09 -19.96
C VAL A 12 5.59 -21.23 -18.44
N CYS A 13 4.47 -20.78 -17.84
CA CYS A 13 4.25 -20.79 -16.38
C CYS A 13 2.95 -21.51 -16.01
N ASN A 14 2.89 -22.05 -14.79
CA ASN A 14 1.62 -22.28 -14.12
C ASN A 14 1.01 -20.91 -13.80
N VAL A 15 -0.30 -20.76 -13.97
CA VAL A 15 -0.96 -19.47 -13.87
C VAL A 15 -2.09 -19.55 -12.85
N ARG A 16 -2.09 -18.63 -11.89
CA ARG A 16 -3.23 -18.38 -11.02
C ARG A 16 -3.84 -17.02 -11.35
N ILE A 17 -5.13 -17.01 -11.67
CA ILE A 17 -5.91 -15.81 -11.99
C ILE A 17 -6.77 -15.47 -10.79
N ASN A 18 -6.72 -14.20 -10.36
CA ASN A 18 -7.64 -13.69 -9.34
C ASN A 18 -8.26 -12.38 -9.79
N ASP A 19 -9.54 -12.23 -9.56
CA ASP A 19 -10.29 -10.98 -9.73
C ASP A 19 -11.43 -10.96 -8.70
N ASN A 20 -11.95 -9.78 -8.38
CA ASN A 20 -13.09 -9.62 -7.48
C ASN A 20 -14.45 -9.86 -8.17
N LEU A 21 -14.45 -10.11 -9.49
CA LEU A 21 -15.66 -10.35 -10.30
C LEU A 21 -15.63 -11.75 -10.91
N HIS A 22 -16.74 -12.48 -10.77
CA HIS A 22 -16.92 -13.80 -11.38
C HIS A 22 -16.89 -13.72 -12.92
N CYS A 23 -17.46 -12.68 -13.51
CA CYS A 23 -17.40 -12.52 -14.96
C CYS A 23 -15.98 -12.35 -15.48
N ALA A 24 -15.10 -11.66 -14.75
CA ALA A 24 -13.70 -11.47 -15.12
C ALA A 24 -12.90 -12.78 -15.00
N THR A 25 -13.05 -13.50 -13.89
CA THR A 25 -12.35 -14.78 -13.68
C THR A 25 -12.83 -15.86 -14.64
N THR A 26 -14.14 -15.99 -14.85
CA THR A 26 -14.72 -16.95 -15.80
C THR A 26 -14.31 -16.66 -17.24
N TYR A 27 -14.34 -15.38 -17.65
CA TYR A 27 -13.89 -14.98 -18.98
C TYR A 27 -12.41 -15.29 -19.21
N SER A 28 -11.56 -14.92 -18.27
CA SER A 28 -10.13 -15.16 -18.36
C SER A 28 -9.79 -16.64 -18.40
N TYR A 29 -10.41 -17.43 -17.53
CA TYR A 29 -10.21 -18.88 -17.47
C TYR A 29 -10.71 -19.56 -18.75
N GLY A 30 -11.95 -19.29 -19.15
CA GLY A 30 -12.55 -19.89 -20.35
C GLY A 30 -11.73 -19.58 -21.61
N ARG A 31 -11.25 -18.35 -21.77
CA ARG A 31 -10.37 -17.97 -22.87
C ARG A 31 -9.07 -18.79 -22.92
N ILE A 32 -8.47 -19.05 -21.76
CA ILE A 32 -7.20 -19.79 -21.67
C ILE A 32 -7.40 -21.28 -21.96
N VAL A 33 -8.45 -21.89 -21.37
CA VAL A 33 -8.68 -23.34 -21.49
C VAL A 33 -9.44 -23.72 -22.76
N GLY A 34 -10.07 -22.77 -23.45
CA GLY A 34 -10.92 -23.00 -24.61
C GLY A 34 -10.27 -23.82 -25.72
N SER A 35 -8.96 -23.62 -25.94
CA SER A 35 -8.20 -24.38 -26.96
C SER A 35 -8.10 -25.88 -26.68
N SER A 36 -8.35 -26.34 -25.46
CA SER A 36 -8.37 -27.76 -25.07
C SER A 36 -9.77 -28.34 -24.95
N CYS A 37 -10.84 -27.56 -25.16
CA CYS A 37 -12.22 -28.02 -25.11
C CYS A 37 -12.58 -28.83 -26.35
N THR A 38 -13.09 -30.02 -26.17
CA THR A 38 -13.38 -30.96 -27.26
C THR A 38 -14.87 -31.26 -27.43
N PHE A 39 -15.68 -30.98 -26.41
CA PHE A 39 -17.14 -31.26 -26.38
C PHE A 39 -17.53 -32.70 -26.72
N ASN A 40 -16.64 -33.67 -26.40
CA ASN A 40 -16.85 -35.08 -26.72
C ASN A 40 -18.15 -35.64 -26.12
N LYS A 41 -18.53 -35.22 -24.89
CA LYS A 41 -19.79 -35.67 -24.26
C LYS A 41 -21.02 -35.03 -24.87
N LEU A 42 -20.89 -33.83 -25.41
CA LEU A 42 -21.94 -33.12 -26.09
C LEU A 42 -22.20 -33.69 -27.48
N GLY A 43 -21.13 -34.13 -28.18
CA GLY A 43 -21.20 -34.82 -29.48
C GLY A 43 -21.35 -33.91 -30.69
N PHE A 44 -21.32 -32.59 -30.52
CA PHE A 44 -21.39 -31.60 -31.60
C PHE A 44 -20.64 -30.30 -31.20
N ASN A 45 -20.42 -29.44 -32.19
CA ASN A 45 -19.81 -28.11 -31.94
C ASN A 45 -20.88 -27.13 -31.42
N PRO A 46 -20.78 -26.69 -30.14
CA PRO A 46 -21.78 -25.79 -29.57
C PRO A 46 -21.80 -24.40 -30.19
N ILE A 47 -20.65 -23.91 -30.70
CA ILE A 47 -20.56 -22.59 -31.36
C ILE A 47 -21.34 -22.61 -32.68
N GLU A 48 -21.16 -23.65 -33.48
CA GLU A 48 -21.94 -23.86 -34.71
C GLU A 48 -23.41 -24.05 -34.40
N TYR A 49 -23.74 -24.82 -33.35
CA TYR A 49 -25.11 -25.04 -32.91
C TYR A 49 -25.82 -23.71 -32.61
N PHE A 50 -25.19 -22.84 -31.79
CA PHE A 50 -25.74 -21.55 -31.43
C PHE A 50 -25.88 -20.59 -32.62
N ASN A 51 -24.96 -20.63 -33.55
CA ASN A 51 -24.99 -19.76 -34.74
C ASN A 51 -25.98 -20.23 -35.82
N ASN A 52 -26.38 -21.51 -35.78
CA ASN A 52 -27.35 -22.08 -36.72
C ASN A 52 -28.79 -22.12 -36.20
N THR A 53 -29.05 -21.65 -34.98
CA THR A 53 -30.42 -21.57 -34.41
C THR A 53 -30.81 -20.12 -34.22
N ASP A 54 -32.11 -19.82 -34.33
CA ASP A 54 -32.69 -18.50 -34.11
C ASP A 54 -33.67 -18.48 -32.91
N GLU A 55 -33.56 -19.49 -32.06
CA GLU A 55 -34.42 -19.63 -30.88
C GLU A 55 -34.19 -18.52 -29.87
N THR A 56 -35.30 -18.06 -29.26
CA THR A 56 -35.32 -17.01 -28.23
C THR A 56 -36.14 -17.45 -27.03
N ILE A 57 -35.85 -16.88 -25.87
CA ILE A 57 -36.60 -17.07 -24.62
C ILE A 57 -36.87 -15.71 -23.99
N ASP A 58 -38.11 -15.45 -23.54
CA ASP A 58 -38.43 -14.25 -22.76
C ASP A 58 -38.00 -14.42 -21.29
N GLY A 59 -36.68 -14.58 -21.12
CA GLY A 59 -36.05 -14.86 -19.84
C GLY A 59 -35.72 -13.61 -19.04
N TYR A 60 -34.63 -13.71 -18.22
CA TYR A 60 -34.22 -12.64 -17.32
C TYR A 60 -33.63 -11.44 -18.06
N PHE A 61 -32.78 -11.68 -19.08
CA PHE A 61 -32.15 -10.61 -19.86
C PHE A 61 -33.18 -9.88 -20.72
N TYR A 62 -34.11 -10.59 -21.33
CA TYR A 62 -35.22 -10.01 -22.05
C TYR A 62 -36.05 -9.07 -21.16
N LYS A 63 -36.44 -9.54 -19.96
CA LYS A 63 -37.29 -8.78 -19.03
C LYS A 63 -36.54 -7.61 -18.37
N THR A 64 -35.23 -7.75 -18.10
CA THR A 64 -34.50 -6.80 -17.28
C THR A 64 -33.70 -5.79 -18.11
N TYR A 65 -33.10 -6.19 -19.24
CA TYR A 65 -32.13 -5.41 -19.98
C TYR A 65 -32.54 -5.04 -21.40
N SER A 66 -33.80 -5.35 -21.80
CA SER A 66 -34.34 -4.95 -23.10
C SER A 66 -35.67 -4.23 -22.98
N PRO A 67 -36.13 -3.56 -24.06
CA PRO A 67 -37.45 -2.95 -24.11
C PRO A 67 -38.61 -3.94 -23.96
N GLY A 68 -38.42 -5.24 -24.24
CA GLY A 68 -39.44 -6.28 -24.14
C GLY A 68 -40.03 -6.46 -22.75
N GLY A 69 -39.26 -6.18 -21.68
CA GLY A 69 -39.76 -6.27 -20.30
C GLY A 69 -39.48 -5.05 -19.44
N SER A 70 -38.69 -4.07 -19.94
CA SER A 70 -38.35 -2.86 -19.21
C SER A 70 -38.13 -1.70 -20.17
N GLN A 71 -37.85 -0.49 -19.66
CA GLN A 71 -37.50 0.64 -20.51
C GLN A 71 -35.98 0.74 -20.78
N ARG A 72 -35.24 -0.31 -20.46
CA ARG A 72 -33.77 -0.31 -20.58
C ARG A 72 -33.35 -0.78 -21.97
N MET A 73 -32.44 -0.07 -22.55
CA MET A 73 -31.98 -0.28 -23.92
C MET A 73 -30.54 -0.83 -23.96
N TYR A 74 -30.18 -1.78 -23.08
CA TYR A 74 -28.88 -2.44 -23.16
C TYR A 74 -28.77 -3.37 -24.36
N LEU A 75 -29.84 -4.10 -24.66
CA LEU A 75 -29.92 -5.11 -25.70
C LEU A 75 -31.23 -4.92 -26.48
N SER A 76 -31.24 -5.24 -27.77
CA SER A 76 -32.49 -5.38 -28.52
C SER A 76 -33.31 -6.55 -27.94
N GLU A 77 -34.64 -6.58 -28.15
CA GLU A 77 -35.49 -7.64 -27.66
C GLU A 77 -35.04 -9.01 -28.20
N HIS A 78 -34.76 -9.08 -29.50
CA HIS A 78 -34.27 -10.28 -30.14
C HIS A 78 -32.96 -10.79 -29.54
N ASN A 79 -31.93 -9.91 -29.43
CA ASN A 79 -30.64 -10.30 -28.84
C ASN A 79 -30.76 -10.71 -27.37
N ALA A 80 -31.61 -10.03 -26.58
CA ALA A 80 -31.84 -10.40 -25.19
C ALA A 80 -32.44 -11.78 -25.05
N GLY A 81 -33.45 -12.10 -25.90
CA GLY A 81 -34.04 -13.43 -25.96
C GLY A 81 -33.05 -14.51 -26.41
N ARG A 82 -32.17 -14.20 -27.36
CA ARG A 82 -31.06 -15.08 -27.79
C ARG A 82 -30.09 -15.35 -26.66
N ILE A 83 -29.71 -14.33 -25.90
CA ILE A 83 -28.81 -14.46 -24.74
C ILE A 83 -29.44 -15.33 -23.66
N ASP A 84 -30.74 -15.15 -23.36
CA ASP A 84 -31.46 -16.02 -22.43
C ASP A 84 -31.47 -17.48 -22.91
N TYR A 85 -31.70 -17.71 -24.21
CA TYR A 85 -31.65 -19.04 -24.80
C TYR A 85 -30.26 -19.68 -24.70
N PHE A 86 -29.21 -18.95 -25.08
CA PHE A 86 -27.83 -19.43 -24.98
C PHE A 86 -27.46 -19.81 -23.55
N ARG A 87 -27.78 -18.91 -22.61
CA ARG A 87 -27.45 -19.11 -21.20
C ARG A 87 -28.19 -20.32 -20.62
N GLN A 88 -29.45 -20.48 -20.97
CA GLN A 88 -30.26 -21.64 -20.53
C GLN A 88 -29.70 -22.95 -21.10
N LYS A 89 -29.35 -23.00 -22.40
CA LYS A 89 -28.80 -24.20 -23.01
C LYS A 89 -27.46 -24.61 -22.44
N ILE A 90 -26.56 -23.64 -22.17
CA ILE A 90 -25.30 -23.92 -21.52
C ILE A 90 -25.55 -24.53 -20.13
N GLU A 91 -26.51 -23.99 -19.37
CA GLU A 91 -26.89 -24.53 -18.06
C GLU A 91 -27.48 -25.93 -18.14
N ASP A 92 -28.41 -26.16 -19.08
CA ASP A 92 -29.02 -27.48 -19.30
C ASP A 92 -27.93 -28.54 -19.57
N TRP A 93 -27.00 -28.26 -20.49
CA TRP A 93 -25.89 -29.18 -20.82
C TRP A 93 -24.98 -29.44 -19.63
N ASN A 94 -24.70 -28.41 -18.83
CA ASN A 94 -23.92 -28.54 -17.61
C ASN A 94 -24.63 -29.43 -16.58
N ASN A 95 -25.93 -29.18 -16.32
CA ASN A 95 -26.74 -29.94 -15.37
C ASN A 95 -26.93 -31.40 -15.82
N GLU A 96 -26.97 -31.66 -17.11
CA GLU A 96 -26.99 -33.00 -17.71
C GLU A 96 -25.62 -33.71 -17.66
N GLY A 97 -24.58 -33.07 -17.16
CA GLY A 97 -23.23 -33.61 -17.07
C GLY A 97 -22.51 -33.78 -18.43
N LYS A 98 -23.00 -33.06 -19.46
CA LYS A 98 -22.45 -33.09 -20.82
C LYS A 98 -21.28 -32.17 -21.04
N LEU A 99 -21.00 -31.26 -20.10
CA LEU A 99 -19.86 -30.33 -20.14
C LEU A 99 -18.88 -30.65 -19.02
N THR A 100 -17.58 -30.47 -19.31
CA THR A 100 -16.56 -30.36 -18.26
C THR A 100 -16.58 -28.94 -17.66
N LYS A 101 -15.89 -28.72 -16.54
CA LYS A 101 -15.75 -27.39 -15.93
C LYS A 101 -15.10 -26.39 -16.92
N GLU A 102 -14.10 -26.85 -17.66
CA GLU A 102 -13.39 -26.05 -18.67
C GLU A 102 -14.34 -25.68 -19.82
N GLU A 103 -15.10 -26.64 -20.34
CA GLU A 103 -16.06 -26.43 -21.43
C GLU A 103 -17.19 -25.48 -21.02
N TYR A 104 -17.72 -25.64 -19.80
CA TYR A 104 -18.72 -24.71 -19.24
C TYR A 104 -18.17 -23.29 -19.14
N SER A 105 -16.98 -23.11 -18.55
CA SER A 105 -16.35 -21.80 -18.41
C SER A 105 -16.02 -21.17 -19.77
N TYR A 106 -15.58 -21.98 -20.73
CA TYR A 106 -15.30 -21.52 -22.07
C TYR A 106 -16.54 -21.01 -22.80
N LEU A 107 -17.66 -21.74 -22.73
CA LEU A 107 -18.91 -21.29 -23.35
C LEU A 107 -19.45 -20.01 -22.70
N LEU A 108 -19.30 -19.86 -21.39
CA LEU A 108 -19.63 -18.61 -20.72
C LEU A 108 -18.71 -17.45 -21.16
N ALA A 109 -17.43 -17.71 -21.35
CA ALA A 109 -16.49 -16.71 -21.87
C ALA A 109 -16.85 -16.28 -23.30
N CYS A 110 -17.23 -17.23 -24.17
CA CYS A 110 -17.72 -16.96 -25.51
C CYS A 110 -18.99 -16.10 -25.48
N LEU A 111 -19.93 -16.38 -24.57
CA LEU A 111 -21.16 -15.60 -24.42
C LEU A 111 -20.88 -14.18 -23.90
N VAL A 112 -19.99 -14.02 -22.91
CA VAL A 112 -19.55 -12.70 -22.39
C VAL A 112 -18.96 -11.85 -23.50
N GLU A 113 -18.10 -12.42 -24.34
CA GLU A 113 -17.53 -11.73 -25.51
C GLU A 113 -18.60 -11.31 -26.51
N SER A 114 -19.49 -12.25 -26.86
CA SER A 114 -20.53 -12.05 -27.86
C SER A 114 -21.48 -10.89 -27.48
N ILE A 115 -21.83 -10.76 -26.20
CA ILE A 115 -22.66 -9.67 -25.71
C ILE A 115 -22.00 -8.29 -25.94
N SER A 116 -20.69 -8.20 -25.84
CA SER A 116 -19.97 -6.93 -25.99
C SER A 116 -20.17 -6.30 -27.37
N PHE A 117 -20.37 -7.12 -28.41
CA PHE A 117 -20.55 -6.67 -29.78
C PHE A 117 -21.97 -6.17 -30.09
N VAL A 118 -22.97 -6.58 -29.32
CA VAL A 118 -24.39 -6.21 -29.52
C VAL A 118 -24.97 -5.38 -28.38
N SER A 119 -24.14 -4.95 -27.43
CA SER A 119 -24.62 -4.10 -26.34
C SER A 119 -24.67 -2.63 -26.72
N ASN A 120 -25.78 -1.97 -26.41
CA ASN A 120 -26.02 -0.56 -26.64
C ASN A 120 -25.41 0.29 -25.52
N THR A 121 -24.09 0.22 -25.38
CA THR A 121 -23.33 0.87 -24.32
C THR A 121 -22.07 1.55 -24.87
N ALA A 122 -21.47 2.42 -24.08
CA ALA A 122 -20.20 3.08 -24.42
C ALA A 122 -18.97 2.30 -23.90
N GLY A 123 -19.00 0.95 -23.98
CA GLY A 123 -17.89 0.07 -23.59
C GLY A 123 -17.99 -0.51 -22.17
N VAL A 124 -18.87 0.01 -21.32
CA VAL A 124 -19.17 -0.52 -19.98
C VAL A 124 -20.67 -0.52 -19.73
N TYR A 125 -21.15 -1.35 -18.81
CA TYR A 125 -22.58 -1.57 -18.58
C TYR A 125 -23.18 -0.73 -17.45
N GLY A 126 -22.46 0.24 -16.92
CA GLY A 126 -22.99 1.15 -15.89
C GLY A 126 -24.18 2.01 -16.35
N ALA A 127 -24.30 2.21 -17.65
CA ALA A 127 -25.44 2.87 -18.29
C ALA A 127 -25.58 2.44 -19.77
N PHE A 128 -26.79 2.51 -20.29
CA PHE A 128 -27.08 2.27 -21.71
C PHE A 128 -27.24 3.60 -22.47
N LEU A 129 -27.06 3.55 -23.79
CA LEU A 129 -27.27 4.70 -24.67
C LEU A 129 -28.78 4.93 -24.87
N LYS A 130 -29.19 6.23 -24.87
CA LYS A 130 -30.60 6.61 -25.08
C LYS A 130 -31.07 6.50 -26.53
N LYS A 131 -30.14 6.27 -27.44
CA LYS A 131 -30.38 5.98 -28.87
C LYS A 131 -29.67 4.70 -29.20
N TRP A 132 -30.25 3.92 -30.08
CA TRP A 132 -29.62 2.70 -30.56
C TRP A 132 -28.36 3.03 -31.36
N ASP A 133 -27.29 2.34 -31.03
CA ASP A 133 -26.09 2.21 -31.85
C ASP A 133 -26.38 1.13 -32.91
N ASP A 134 -26.00 1.36 -34.18
CA ASP A 134 -26.23 0.41 -35.28
C ASP A 134 -25.65 -0.97 -34.99
N ARG A 135 -24.59 -1.04 -34.21
CA ARG A 135 -23.97 -2.28 -33.76
C ARG A 135 -24.91 -3.08 -32.87
N ALA A 136 -25.66 -2.44 -31.98
CA ALA A 136 -26.58 -3.09 -31.05
C ALA A 136 -27.86 -3.63 -31.70
N LEU A 137 -28.14 -3.22 -32.94
CA LEU A 137 -29.28 -3.71 -33.73
C LEU A 137 -28.92 -4.90 -34.63
N LYS A 138 -27.64 -5.31 -34.68
CA LYS A 138 -27.19 -6.49 -35.40
C LYS A 138 -27.52 -7.75 -34.57
N ASP A 139 -27.79 -8.86 -35.25
CA ASP A 139 -28.00 -10.14 -34.57
C ASP A 139 -26.72 -10.62 -33.88
N ILE A 140 -26.88 -11.14 -32.66
CA ILE A 140 -25.78 -11.68 -31.90
C ILE A 140 -25.18 -12.91 -32.55
N THR A 141 -23.87 -12.90 -32.74
CA THR A 141 -23.10 -14.07 -33.17
C THR A 141 -22.38 -14.65 -31.95
N PHE A 142 -22.46 -15.97 -31.73
CA PHE A 142 -21.74 -16.64 -30.66
C PHE A 142 -20.27 -16.81 -31.07
N LEU A 143 -19.36 -16.09 -30.39
CA LEU A 143 -17.96 -15.94 -30.79
C LEU A 143 -17.06 -16.97 -30.11
N ASP A 144 -16.08 -17.48 -30.85
CA ASP A 144 -14.96 -18.26 -30.30
C ASP A 144 -13.90 -17.30 -29.72
N VAL A 145 -13.61 -17.43 -28.41
CA VAL A 145 -12.60 -16.60 -27.72
C VAL A 145 -11.25 -17.30 -27.56
N SER A 146 -11.12 -18.56 -27.98
CA SER A 146 -9.87 -19.32 -27.89
C SER A 146 -8.81 -18.77 -28.85
N ASP A 147 -7.54 -18.82 -28.44
CA ASP A 147 -6.40 -18.47 -29.30
C ASP A 147 -5.81 -19.69 -30.02
N ARG A 148 -6.43 -20.88 -29.87
CA ARG A 148 -5.99 -22.17 -30.41
C ARG A 148 -4.64 -22.66 -29.90
N VAL A 149 -4.08 -22.03 -28.87
CA VAL A 149 -2.83 -22.45 -28.23
C VAL A 149 -3.12 -23.29 -27.00
N ILE A 150 -2.78 -24.57 -27.05
CA ILE A 150 -2.97 -25.52 -25.94
C ILE A 150 -1.82 -25.37 -24.94
N THR A 151 -2.15 -25.45 -23.65
CA THR A 151 -1.17 -25.47 -22.57
C THR A 151 -1.22 -26.79 -21.80
N ASN A 152 -0.06 -27.24 -21.32
CA ASN A 152 0.08 -28.33 -20.35
C ASN A 152 0.36 -27.82 -18.92
N LYS A 153 0.32 -26.51 -18.72
CA LYS A 153 0.52 -25.88 -17.42
C LYS A 153 -0.78 -25.87 -16.63
N GLN A 154 -0.64 -25.81 -15.30
CA GLN A 154 -1.78 -25.67 -14.41
C GLN A 154 -2.36 -24.25 -14.51
N ILE A 155 -3.68 -24.18 -14.62
CA ILE A 155 -4.42 -22.91 -14.62
C ILE A 155 -5.41 -22.96 -13.46
N GLU A 156 -5.22 -22.07 -12.50
CA GLU A 156 -6.10 -21.93 -11.33
C GLU A 156 -6.84 -20.60 -11.37
N ILE A 157 -8.05 -20.59 -10.81
CA ILE A 157 -8.85 -19.37 -10.66
C ILE A 157 -9.31 -19.21 -9.22
N SER A 158 -9.36 -17.94 -8.79
CA SER A 158 -10.03 -17.52 -7.56
C SER A 158 -10.80 -16.23 -7.80
N THR A 159 -11.93 -16.07 -7.14
CA THR A 159 -12.74 -14.84 -7.20
C THR A 159 -12.83 -14.27 -5.79
N GLU A 160 -11.75 -13.59 -5.40
CA GLU A 160 -11.55 -13.11 -4.05
C GLU A 160 -10.90 -11.72 -4.04
N LYS A 161 -11.12 -10.99 -2.95
CA LYS A 161 -10.36 -9.77 -2.71
C LYS A 161 -8.92 -10.13 -2.43
N ILE A 162 -7.98 -9.56 -3.18
CA ILE A 162 -6.55 -9.92 -3.09
C ILE A 162 -5.98 -9.72 -1.68
N GLU A 163 -6.45 -8.71 -0.95
CA GLU A 163 -6.04 -8.44 0.43
C GLU A 163 -6.40 -9.56 1.43
N ASN A 164 -7.30 -10.47 1.05
CA ASN A 164 -7.70 -11.60 1.89
C ASN A 164 -6.88 -12.86 1.62
N ILE A 165 -6.29 -12.99 0.44
CA ILE A 165 -5.63 -14.24 0.00
C ILE A 165 -4.14 -14.10 -0.24
N ILE A 166 -3.59 -12.89 -0.34
CA ILE A 166 -2.21 -12.67 -0.81
C ILE A 166 -1.15 -13.34 0.10
N GLU A 167 -1.43 -13.47 1.38
CA GLU A 167 -0.51 -14.11 2.34
C GLU A 167 -0.40 -15.63 2.10
N ASP A 168 -1.48 -16.25 1.60
CA ASP A 168 -1.56 -17.70 1.33
C ASP A 168 -1.14 -18.08 -0.09
N VAL A 169 -0.99 -17.08 -0.98
CA VAL A 169 -0.61 -17.31 -2.37
C VAL A 169 0.90 -17.39 -2.51
N GLN A 170 1.39 -18.59 -2.82
CA GLN A 170 2.79 -18.82 -3.17
C GLN A 170 2.98 -18.64 -4.67
N CYS A 171 3.83 -17.70 -5.08
CA CYS A 171 4.17 -17.48 -6.48
C CYS A 171 5.57 -16.85 -6.63
N ASP A 172 6.22 -17.11 -7.76
CA ASP A 172 7.51 -16.50 -8.10
C ASP A 172 7.32 -15.09 -8.68
N ILE A 173 6.24 -14.92 -9.47
CA ILE A 173 5.93 -13.69 -10.20
C ILE A 173 4.52 -13.26 -9.83
N LEU A 174 4.38 -12.00 -9.41
CA LEU A 174 3.10 -11.34 -9.19
C LEU A 174 2.91 -10.23 -10.21
N TYR A 175 1.88 -10.34 -11.05
CA TYR A 175 1.42 -9.26 -11.93
C TYR A 175 0.19 -8.60 -11.33
N VAL A 176 0.25 -7.30 -11.10
CA VAL A 176 -0.81 -6.49 -10.47
C VAL A 176 -1.34 -5.48 -11.49
N ASP A 177 -2.65 -5.54 -11.73
CA ASP A 177 -3.39 -4.61 -12.58
C ASP A 177 -4.66 -4.18 -11.84
N PRO A 178 -4.54 -3.28 -10.86
CA PRO A 178 -5.64 -2.89 -9.99
C PRO A 178 -6.54 -1.86 -10.68
N PRO A 179 -7.73 -1.55 -10.13
CA PRO A 179 -8.49 -0.39 -10.57
C PRO A 179 -7.66 0.89 -10.47
N TYR A 180 -7.59 1.68 -11.56
CA TYR A 180 -6.78 2.90 -11.59
C TYR A 180 -7.50 4.11 -10.99
N THR A 181 -8.84 4.10 -11.05
CA THR A 181 -9.70 5.22 -10.64
C THR A 181 -10.79 4.79 -9.68
N GLN A 182 -11.59 5.74 -9.21
CA GLN A 182 -12.67 5.51 -8.25
C GLN A 182 -13.89 4.76 -8.84
N ASN A 183 -13.80 4.27 -10.07
CA ASN A 183 -14.86 3.51 -10.69
C ASN A 183 -14.96 2.10 -10.08
N GLN A 184 -16.14 1.76 -9.56
CA GLN A 184 -16.41 0.41 -9.06
C GLN A 184 -16.75 -0.53 -10.22
N TYR A 185 -15.89 -1.49 -10.52
CA TYR A 185 -16.07 -2.43 -11.62
C TYR A 185 -17.33 -3.30 -11.46
N GLY A 186 -17.73 -3.65 -10.23
CA GLY A 186 -19.00 -4.34 -9.98
C GLY A 186 -20.21 -3.58 -10.51
N THR A 187 -20.18 -2.23 -10.50
CA THR A 187 -21.24 -1.39 -11.11
C THR A 187 -21.09 -1.32 -12.63
N GLN A 188 -19.85 -1.27 -13.12
CA GLN A 188 -19.58 -1.14 -14.56
C GLN A 188 -19.89 -2.44 -15.34
N TYR A 189 -19.74 -3.61 -14.69
CA TYR A 189 -19.90 -4.92 -15.31
C TYR A 189 -21.05 -5.75 -14.73
N HIS A 190 -22.01 -5.11 -14.05
CA HIS A 190 -23.12 -5.78 -13.35
C HIS A 190 -23.94 -6.74 -14.25
N LEU A 191 -24.10 -6.41 -15.53
CA LEU A 191 -24.84 -7.22 -16.49
C LEU A 191 -24.11 -8.54 -16.76
N LEU A 192 -22.78 -8.47 -16.99
CA LEU A 192 -21.95 -9.65 -17.21
C LEU A 192 -21.81 -10.51 -15.94
N GLU A 193 -21.72 -9.86 -14.78
CA GLU A 193 -21.71 -10.57 -13.49
C GLU A 193 -23.01 -11.37 -13.28
N THR A 194 -24.16 -10.76 -13.58
CA THR A 194 -25.46 -11.44 -13.53
C THR A 194 -25.54 -12.60 -14.52
N LEU A 195 -24.96 -12.43 -15.72
CA LEU A 195 -24.92 -13.49 -16.72
C LEU A 195 -24.15 -14.73 -16.23
N VAL A 196 -22.96 -14.51 -15.68
CA VAL A 196 -22.09 -15.60 -15.24
C VAL A 196 -22.65 -16.29 -14.02
N LEU A 197 -23.12 -15.53 -13.01
CA LEU A 197 -23.69 -16.08 -11.79
C LEU A 197 -25.04 -16.80 -12.02
N ASN A 198 -25.82 -16.40 -13.01
CA ASN A 198 -27.15 -16.96 -13.32
C ASN A 198 -28.11 -16.98 -12.12
N ASP A 199 -27.96 -16.04 -11.20
CA ASP A 199 -28.73 -15.97 -9.95
C ASP A 199 -30.01 -15.14 -10.03
N MET A 200 -30.24 -14.49 -11.17
CA MET A 200 -31.49 -13.76 -11.52
C MET A 200 -31.99 -12.86 -10.38
N PRO A 201 -31.22 -11.86 -9.92
CA PRO A 201 -31.58 -11.09 -8.73
C PRO A 201 -32.93 -10.39 -8.88
N GLU A 202 -33.83 -10.60 -7.93
CA GLU A 202 -35.18 -10.01 -7.93
C GLU A 202 -35.12 -8.49 -7.70
N SER A 203 -34.19 -8.02 -6.88
CA SER A 203 -34.03 -6.60 -6.56
C SER A 203 -32.86 -5.98 -7.36
N VAL A 204 -33.22 -5.16 -8.32
CA VAL A 204 -32.27 -4.40 -9.15
C VAL A 204 -32.57 -2.90 -9.18
N SER A 205 -31.60 -2.09 -9.53
CA SER A 205 -31.78 -0.65 -9.72
C SER A 205 -32.92 -0.38 -10.72
N LYS A 206 -33.86 0.48 -10.35
CA LYS A 206 -35.00 0.87 -11.24
C LYS A 206 -34.49 1.54 -12.54
N VAL A 207 -33.38 2.26 -12.49
CA VAL A 207 -32.85 3.00 -13.65
C VAL A 207 -31.98 2.10 -14.52
N THR A 208 -30.95 1.51 -13.96
CA THR A 208 -29.92 0.77 -14.71
C THR A 208 -30.14 -0.74 -14.74
N GLY A 209 -31.01 -1.30 -13.92
CA GLY A 209 -31.13 -2.76 -13.78
C GLY A 209 -29.94 -3.41 -13.07
N SER A 210 -29.04 -2.60 -12.46
CA SER A 210 -27.88 -3.14 -11.78
C SER A 210 -28.27 -3.88 -10.49
N ARG A 211 -27.65 -5.04 -10.31
CA ARG A 211 -27.69 -5.84 -9.08
C ARG A 211 -26.99 -5.11 -7.92
N SER A 212 -27.21 -5.58 -6.70
CA SER A 212 -26.42 -5.11 -5.56
C SER A 212 -24.92 -5.35 -5.79
N THR A 213 -24.11 -4.31 -5.59
CA THR A 213 -22.64 -4.37 -5.74
C THR A 213 -21.93 -4.43 -4.38
N ARG A 214 -22.65 -4.76 -3.29
CA ARG A 214 -22.08 -4.76 -1.94
C ARG A 214 -20.88 -5.70 -1.82
N GLU A 215 -20.97 -6.90 -2.39
CA GLU A 215 -19.92 -7.93 -2.33
C GLU A 215 -18.74 -7.63 -3.25
N THR A 216 -19.02 -7.08 -4.44
CA THR A 216 -18.01 -6.73 -5.44
C THR A 216 -17.38 -5.36 -5.23
N ARG A 217 -17.79 -4.63 -4.18
CA ARG A 217 -17.22 -3.31 -3.88
C ARG A 217 -15.78 -3.44 -3.44
N SER A 218 -14.90 -2.68 -4.10
CA SER A 218 -13.46 -2.71 -3.84
C SER A 218 -12.97 -1.41 -3.23
N ASP A 219 -12.14 -1.51 -2.19
CA ASP A 219 -11.41 -0.37 -1.62
C ASP A 219 -10.20 0.03 -2.49
N TRP A 220 -9.80 -0.79 -3.48
CA TRP A 220 -8.84 -0.42 -4.52
C TRP A 220 -9.36 0.71 -5.43
N SER A 221 -10.67 0.92 -5.50
CA SER A 221 -11.31 2.05 -6.19
C SER A 221 -11.63 3.21 -5.24
N LYS A 222 -10.84 3.41 -4.19
CA LYS A 222 -10.97 4.51 -3.22
C LYS A 222 -9.64 5.19 -3.00
N ILE A 223 -9.59 6.51 -3.21
CA ILE A 223 -8.38 7.31 -2.96
C ILE A 223 -7.87 7.09 -1.52
N TYR A 224 -6.57 7.01 -1.35
CA TYR A 224 -5.82 6.64 -0.13
C TYR A 224 -6.04 5.22 0.39
N LYS A 225 -7.20 4.58 0.19
CA LYS A 225 -7.35 3.15 0.47
C LYS A 225 -6.49 2.31 -0.47
N VAL A 226 -6.48 2.64 -1.77
CA VAL A 226 -5.61 1.96 -2.74
C VAL A 226 -4.13 2.06 -2.37
N HIS A 227 -3.69 3.20 -1.85
CA HIS A 227 -2.30 3.39 -1.38
C HIS A 227 -1.95 2.46 -0.22
N ILE A 228 -2.86 2.32 0.75
CA ILE A 228 -2.70 1.44 1.92
C ILE A 228 -2.71 -0.03 1.50
N LEU A 229 -3.63 -0.41 0.61
CA LEU A 229 -3.74 -1.79 0.12
C LEU A 229 -2.55 -2.18 -0.73
N PHE A 230 -1.99 -1.24 -1.51
CA PHE A 230 -0.80 -1.50 -2.32
C PHE A 230 0.44 -1.75 -1.43
N ASP A 231 0.66 -0.94 -0.38
CA ASP A 231 1.73 -1.22 0.60
C ASP A 231 1.53 -2.58 1.28
N LYS A 232 0.31 -2.89 1.71
CA LYS A 232 -0.02 -4.19 2.32
C LYS A 232 0.26 -5.35 1.36
N LEU A 233 -0.11 -5.21 0.08
CA LEU A 233 0.15 -6.22 -0.95
C LEU A 233 1.65 -6.50 -1.08
N LEU A 234 2.48 -5.44 -1.22
CA LEU A 234 3.93 -5.57 -1.33
C LEU A 234 4.56 -6.19 -0.08
N ALA A 235 4.06 -5.84 1.10
CA ALA A 235 4.56 -6.38 2.37
C ALA A 235 4.24 -7.87 2.52
N LYS A 236 3.04 -8.31 2.09
CA LYS A 236 2.51 -9.64 2.41
C LYS A 236 2.77 -10.69 1.33
N THR A 237 2.99 -10.28 0.07
CA THR A 237 3.27 -11.24 -1.01
C THR A 237 4.59 -11.97 -0.82
N THR A 238 4.60 -13.26 -1.17
CA THR A 238 5.82 -14.10 -1.22
C THR A 238 6.56 -13.98 -2.55
N ALA A 239 5.95 -13.33 -3.56
CA ALA A 239 6.53 -13.20 -4.89
C ALA A 239 7.88 -12.49 -4.87
N ARG A 240 8.86 -13.07 -5.57
CA ARG A 240 10.18 -12.48 -5.77
C ARG A 240 10.14 -11.39 -6.84
N HIS A 241 9.37 -11.58 -7.91
CA HIS A 241 9.27 -10.65 -9.02
C HIS A 241 7.89 -10.01 -9.04
N ILE A 242 7.81 -8.69 -8.92
CA ILE A 242 6.55 -7.95 -8.87
C ILE A 242 6.49 -6.98 -10.04
N PHE A 243 5.42 -7.09 -10.83
CA PHE A 243 5.06 -6.18 -11.91
C PHE A 243 3.77 -5.46 -11.56
N LEU A 244 3.75 -4.14 -11.73
CA LEU A 244 2.54 -3.32 -11.60
C LEU A 244 2.28 -2.59 -12.91
N SER A 245 1.11 -2.84 -13.51
CA SER A 245 0.56 -1.98 -14.57
C SER A 245 -0.25 -0.86 -13.95
N TYR A 246 -0.01 0.37 -14.37
CA TYR A 246 -0.76 1.54 -13.89
C TYR A 246 -0.70 2.68 -14.91
N ASN A 247 -1.54 3.71 -14.80
CA ASN A 247 -1.50 4.84 -15.70
C ASN A 247 -1.33 6.19 -14.98
N ASN A 248 -1.06 7.25 -15.74
CA ASN A 248 -0.83 8.58 -15.19
C ASN A 248 -2.12 9.34 -14.78
N ASP A 249 -3.31 8.79 -15.06
CA ASP A 249 -4.60 9.34 -14.62
C ASP A 249 -5.13 8.65 -13.35
N GLY A 250 -4.40 7.66 -12.82
CA GLY A 250 -4.82 6.86 -11.67
C GLY A 250 -4.71 7.59 -10.32
N ASP A 251 -5.39 7.03 -9.31
CA ASP A 251 -5.44 7.62 -7.95
C ASP A 251 -4.08 7.61 -7.24
N MET A 252 -3.19 6.66 -7.54
CA MET A 252 -1.79 6.65 -7.08
C MET A 252 -0.90 7.40 -8.08
N SER A 253 -0.12 8.35 -7.60
CA SER A 253 0.86 9.04 -8.44
C SER A 253 2.06 8.13 -8.76
N LYS A 254 2.76 8.45 -9.86
CA LYS A 254 4.03 7.78 -10.20
C LYS A 254 5.04 7.88 -9.05
N ASP A 255 5.16 9.06 -8.44
CA ASP A 255 6.12 9.31 -7.35
C ASP A 255 5.80 8.48 -6.10
N PHE A 256 4.51 8.29 -5.78
CA PHE A 256 4.09 7.40 -4.69
C PHE A 256 4.44 5.95 -4.99
N ILE A 257 4.09 5.45 -6.19
CA ILE A 257 4.38 4.07 -6.61
C ILE A 257 5.89 3.80 -6.57
N GLU A 258 6.69 4.71 -7.11
CA GLU A 258 8.15 4.61 -7.08
C GLU A 258 8.70 4.56 -5.65
N ALA A 259 8.24 5.47 -4.78
CA ALA A 259 8.70 5.53 -3.39
C ALA A 259 8.36 4.24 -2.61
N ILE A 260 7.17 3.70 -2.84
CA ILE A 260 6.74 2.47 -2.16
C ILE A 260 7.46 1.24 -2.72
N MET A 261 7.54 1.08 -4.04
CA MET A 261 8.18 -0.10 -4.66
C MET A 261 9.67 -0.15 -4.35
N LYS A 262 10.39 0.98 -4.41
CA LYS A 262 11.82 1.05 -4.05
C LYS A 262 12.10 0.63 -2.59
N ARG A 263 11.16 0.83 -1.67
CA ARG A 263 11.31 0.36 -0.28
C ARG A 263 11.44 -1.16 -0.20
N TYR A 264 10.67 -1.87 -1.02
CA TYR A 264 10.65 -3.34 -1.04
C TYR A 264 11.63 -3.95 -2.05
N ALA A 265 12.24 -3.15 -2.90
CA ALA A 265 13.12 -3.60 -3.97
C ALA A 265 14.50 -4.00 -3.45
N VAL A 266 15.09 -5.04 -4.04
CA VAL A 266 16.54 -5.23 -4.02
C VAL A 266 17.17 -4.00 -4.66
N ASP A 267 18.26 -3.51 -4.08
CA ASP A 267 18.91 -2.29 -4.55
C ASP A 267 19.28 -2.37 -6.03
N GLY A 268 18.85 -1.35 -6.79
CA GLY A 268 19.07 -1.27 -8.23
C GLY A 268 18.08 -2.06 -9.10
N SER A 269 17.16 -2.85 -8.53
CA SER A 269 16.21 -3.67 -9.32
C SER A 269 14.97 -2.92 -9.81
N PHE A 270 14.71 -1.71 -9.31
CA PHE A 270 13.53 -0.95 -9.72
C PHE A 270 13.63 -0.47 -11.15
N GLU A 271 12.61 -0.78 -11.95
CA GLU A 271 12.45 -0.32 -13.32
C GLU A 271 11.05 0.26 -13.56
N CYS A 272 10.95 1.23 -14.46
CA CYS A 272 9.68 1.80 -14.90
C CYS A 272 9.71 2.03 -16.42
N ILE A 273 8.94 1.24 -17.14
CA ILE A 273 8.73 1.39 -18.58
C ILE A 273 7.52 2.31 -18.79
N THR A 274 7.68 3.34 -19.60
CA THR A 274 6.62 4.30 -19.94
C THR A 274 6.18 4.07 -21.38
N ILE A 275 4.90 3.79 -21.59
CA ILE A 275 4.30 3.52 -22.89
C ILE A 275 3.31 4.63 -23.22
N PRO A 276 3.50 5.41 -24.29
CA PRO A 276 2.52 6.39 -24.72
C PRO A 276 1.20 5.72 -25.10
N TYR A 277 0.10 6.20 -24.55
CA TYR A 277 -1.23 5.66 -24.78
C TYR A 277 -2.15 6.72 -25.40
N LYS A 278 -2.83 6.37 -26.50
CA LYS A 278 -3.87 7.23 -27.09
C LYS A 278 -5.23 6.87 -26.47
N LYS A 279 -5.71 7.69 -25.54
CA LYS A 279 -7.08 7.58 -25.04
C LYS A 279 -8.07 7.98 -26.15
N TYR A 280 -9.20 7.27 -26.22
CA TYR A 280 -10.31 7.64 -27.09
C TYR A 280 -10.76 9.07 -26.73
N GLU A 281 -10.46 10.05 -27.58
CA GLU A 281 -10.81 11.46 -27.36
C GLU A 281 -12.30 11.67 -27.70
N ASN A 282 -13.09 12.04 -26.73
CA ASN A 282 -14.36 12.69 -27.01
C ASN A 282 -14.07 14.06 -27.65
N TRP A 283 -14.69 14.36 -28.77
CA TRP A 283 -14.54 15.56 -29.63
C TRP A 283 -14.59 16.91 -28.90
N LYS A 284 -14.78 16.96 -27.59
CA LYS A 284 -14.99 18.18 -26.79
C LYS A 284 -13.85 18.59 -25.85
N SER A 285 -12.79 17.80 -25.68
CA SER A 285 -11.69 18.20 -24.80
C SER A 285 -10.64 19.04 -25.52
N LYS A 286 -10.58 20.34 -25.19
CA LYS A 286 -9.60 21.29 -25.73
C LYS A 286 -8.17 21.14 -25.17
N ASN A 287 -7.96 20.33 -24.14
CA ASN A 287 -6.66 20.12 -23.52
C ASN A 287 -6.17 18.70 -23.82
N LYS A 288 -5.18 18.60 -24.71
CA LYS A 288 -4.44 17.36 -24.95
C LYS A 288 -3.55 17.07 -23.75
N LYS A 289 -4.05 16.31 -22.77
CA LYS A 289 -3.17 15.67 -21.79
C LYS A 289 -2.54 14.45 -22.44
N GLU A 290 -1.21 14.34 -22.34
CA GLU A 290 -0.52 13.11 -22.71
C GLU A 290 -0.90 12.00 -21.73
N HIS A 291 -1.29 10.84 -22.26
CA HIS A 291 -1.65 9.66 -21.49
C HIS A 291 -0.55 8.63 -21.62
N PHE A 292 -0.15 8.09 -20.47
CA PHE A 292 0.89 7.08 -20.37
C PHE A 292 0.39 5.88 -19.58
N GLU A 293 0.73 4.68 -20.06
CA GLU A 293 0.72 3.47 -19.27
C GLU A 293 2.14 3.22 -18.75
N TYR A 294 2.23 2.81 -17.50
CA TYR A 294 3.47 2.46 -16.84
C TYR A 294 3.49 0.97 -16.55
N LEU A 295 4.62 0.33 -16.78
CA LEU A 295 4.93 -0.97 -16.24
C LEU A 295 6.09 -0.81 -15.26
N PHE A 296 5.78 -0.94 -13.98
CA PHE A 296 6.78 -0.93 -12.91
C PHE A 296 7.22 -2.35 -12.61
N TYR A 297 8.47 -2.52 -12.27
CA TYR A 297 9.06 -3.79 -11.87
C TYR A 297 9.99 -3.62 -10.67
N ILE A 298 10.00 -4.62 -9.79
CA ILE A 298 11.00 -4.83 -8.76
C ILE A 298 11.33 -6.32 -8.61
N GLU A 299 12.57 -6.62 -8.23
CA GLU A 299 12.89 -7.82 -7.50
C GLU A 299 12.73 -7.51 -6.01
N LYS A 300 11.80 -8.22 -5.33
CA LYS A 300 11.48 -7.97 -3.92
C LYS A 300 12.54 -8.58 -3.02
N LYS A 301 13.06 -7.78 -2.07
CA LYS A 301 13.94 -8.26 -1.01
C LYS A 301 13.15 -8.94 0.13
N PRO A 302 13.80 -9.76 0.95
CA PRO A 302 13.19 -10.33 2.15
C PRO A 302 12.59 -9.23 3.07
N ASN A 303 11.47 -9.50 3.69
CA ASN A 303 10.83 -8.51 4.58
C ASN A 303 11.73 -8.08 5.75
N THR A 304 12.62 -8.96 6.20
CA THR A 304 13.62 -8.68 7.25
C THR A 304 14.65 -7.63 6.84
N GLU A 305 14.85 -7.41 5.54
CA GLU A 305 15.77 -6.39 4.99
C GLU A 305 15.06 -5.07 4.67
N VAL A 306 13.73 -5.05 4.65
CA VAL A 306 12.96 -3.82 4.41
C VAL A 306 13.20 -2.82 5.52
N ILE A 307 13.43 -1.55 5.14
CA ILE A 307 13.63 -0.45 6.09
C ILE A 307 12.40 0.44 6.08
N TYR A 308 11.79 0.58 7.25
CA TYR A 308 10.64 1.44 7.50
C TYR A 308 11.11 2.76 8.10
N GLU A 309 10.93 3.85 7.36
CA GLU A 309 11.32 5.18 7.83
C GLU A 309 10.12 5.89 8.46
N SER A 310 10.35 6.53 9.60
CA SER A 310 9.37 7.40 10.22
C SER A 310 8.93 8.52 9.28
N PRO A 311 7.61 8.86 9.26
CA PRO A 311 7.14 10.04 8.54
C PRO A 311 7.56 11.36 9.23
N LEU A 312 8.07 11.29 10.47
CA LEU A 312 8.66 12.43 11.17
C LEU A 312 10.13 12.61 10.78
N ASN A 313 10.49 13.81 10.35
CA ASN A 313 11.88 14.17 10.12
C ASN A 313 12.53 14.58 11.46
N TYR A 314 12.67 13.61 12.39
CA TYR A 314 13.29 13.87 13.68
C TYR A 314 14.81 14.01 13.56
N ILE A 315 15.38 14.94 14.36
CA ILE A 315 16.84 15.21 14.35
C ILE A 315 17.58 13.95 14.77
N GLY A 316 18.68 13.62 14.11
CA GLY A 316 19.47 12.45 14.45
C GLY A 316 18.95 11.12 13.87
N SER A 317 18.02 11.15 12.90
CA SER A 317 17.48 9.93 12.28
C SER A 317 18.58 8.94 11.85
N LYS A 318 18.46 7.70 12.30
CA LYS A 318 19.38 6.58 12.03
C LYS A 318 19.00 5.75 10.80
N ALA A 319 17.99 6.19 10.01
CA ALA A 319 17.47 5.40 8.88
C ALA A 319 18.56 4.91 7.91
N LYS A 320 19.63 5.71 7.70
CA LYS A 320 20.74 5.37 6.80
C LYS A 320 21.72 4.32 7.36
N ILE A 321 21.72 4.13 8.66
CA ILE A 321 22.65 3.22 9.36
C ILE A 321 21.94 2.03 10.01
N ILE A 322 20.67 1.77 9.64
CA ILE A 322 19.93 0.59 10.09
C ILE A 322 20.64 -0.72 9.72
N PRO A 323 21.18 -0.91 8.50
CA PRO A 323 21.88 -2.17 8.18
C PRO A 323 23.03 -2.51 9.13
N PRO A 324 24.03 -1.65 9.37
CA PRO A 324 25.07 -1.94 10.34
C PRO A 324 24.56 -2.10 11.78
N ILE A 325 23.49 -1.39 12.19
CA ILE A 325 22.87 -1.64 13.49
C ILE A 325 22.31 -3.07 13.55
N ARG A 326 21.49 -3.48 12.56
CA ARG A 326 20.90 -4.82 12.51
C ARG A 326 21.93 -5.95 12.51
N GLN A 327 23.03 -5.76 11.79
CA GLN A 327 24.10 -6.78 11.70
C GLN A 327 24.76 -7.08 13.04
N ASN A 328 24.66 -6.16 13.99
CA ASN A 328 25.30 -6.25 15.29
C ASN A 328 24.29 -6.46 16.45
N LEU A 329 22.99 -6.65 16.13
CA LEU A 329 22.01 -7.04 17.14
C LEU A 329 22.16 -8.53 17.51
N ILE A 330 22.03 -8.84 18.79
CA ILE A 330 22.04 -10.21 19.29
C ILE A 330 20.62 -10.61 19.74
N PRO A 331 20.27 -11.90 19.74
CA PRO A 331 18.95 -12.36 20.14
C PRO A 331 18.58 -11.97 21.57
N ALA A 332 17.36 -11.43 21.73
CA ALA A 332 16.70 -11.18 23.00
C ALA A 332 15.18 -11.18 22.75
N ASP A 333 14.36 -11.21 23.79
CA ASP A 333 12.91 -11.16 23.65
C ASP A 333 12.41 -9.74 23.45
N THR A 334 13.01 -8.78 24.13
CA THR A 334 12.57 -7.39 24.17
C THR A 334 13.68 -6.45 23.71
N PHE A 335 13.33 -5.54 22.79
CA PHE A 335 14.19 -4.43 22.39
C PHE A 335 13.72 -3.12 23.04
N ILE A 336 14.61 -2.42 23.72
CA ILE A 336 14.33 -1.17 24.42
C ILE A 336 15.05 -0.03 23.70
N ASP A 337 14.28 0.83 23.01
CA ASP A 337 14.75 2.05 22.36
C ASP A 337 14.64 3.21 23.34
N VAL A 338 15.73 3.50 24.06
CA VAL A 338 15.73 4.39 25.24
C VAL A 338 15.58 5.86 24.87
N PHE A 339 16.12 6.25 23.71
CA PHE A 339 16.03 7.59 23.13
C PHE A 339 15.34 7.49 21.77
N GLY A 340 14.11 7.01 21.77
CA GLY A 340 13.41 6.51 20.58
C GLY A 340 13.23 7.51 19.45
N GLY A 341 13.10 8.81 19.75
CA GLY A 341 12.97 9.87 18.76
C GLY A 341 11.94 9.55 17.67
N GLY A 342 12.38 9.49 16.41
CA GLY A 342 11.54 9.09 15.28
C GLY A 342 11.23 7.59 15.21
N PHE A 343 11.69 6.77 16.12
CA PHE A 343 11.51 5.32 16.21
C PHE A 343 12.05 4.53 15.00
N ASN A 344 13.08 5.07 14.35
CA ASN A 344 13.66 4.41 13.18
C ASN A 344 14.47 3.15 13.53
N VAL A 345 15.07 3.06 14.72
CA VAL A 345 15.84 1.88 15.12
C VAL A 345 14.91 0.81 15.67
N GLY A 346 14.08 1.13 16.65
CA GLY A 346 13.19 0.15 17.27
C GLY A 346 12.26 -0.54 16.28
N ILE A 347 11.61 0.20 15.37
CA ILE A 347 10.70 -0.40 14.38
C ILE A 347 11.40 -1.31 13.37
N ASN A 348 12.71 -1.14 13.20
CA ASN A 348 13.53 -1.92 12.27
C ASN A 348 14.40 -2.97 12.98
N SER A 349 14.27 -3.17 14.27
CA SER A 349 15.10 -4.10 15.05
C SER A 349 14.76 -5.58 14.84
N ASN A 350 13.55 -5.89 14.35
CA ASN A 350 13.02 -7.24 14.12
C ASN A 350 12.84 -8.08 15.41
N TYR A 351 12.66 -7.44 16.57
CA TYR A 351 12.32 -8.12 17.83
C TYR A 351 10.81 -8.24 17.99
N ASN A 352 10.36 -9.22 18.78
CA ASN A 352 8.93 -9.47 19.00
C ASN A 352 8.28 -8.40 19.88
N HIS A 353 8.98 -7.98 20.96
CA HIS A 353 8.52 -6.97 21.91
C HIS A 353 9.40 -5.74 21.82
N LEU A 354 8.77 -4.58 21.66
CA LEU A 354 9.45 -3.30 21.57
C LEU A 354 9.01 -2.39 22.70
N ILE A 355 9.97 -1.73 23.35
CA ILE A 355 9.70 -0.65 24.28
C ILE A 355 10.29 0.62 23.67
N TYR A 356 9.41 1.54 23.31
CA TYR A 356 9.76 2.88 22.89
C TYR A 356 9.77 3.81 24.11
N ASN A 357 10.85 4.52 24.32
CA ASN A 357 10.90 5.60 25.29
C ASN A 357 11.52 6.86 24.68
N ASP A 358 10.96 8.00 24.97
CA ASP A 358 11.58 9.31 24.71
C ASP A 358 11.12 10.28 25.79
N ILE A 359 12.05 11.05 26.35
CA ILE A 359 11.73 12.05 27.36
C ILE A 359 10.76 13.11 26.85
N ASN A 360 10.76 13.37 25.53
CA ASN A 360 9.87 14.31 24.89
C ASN A 360 8.49 13.67 24.67
N PHE A 361 7.57 13.97 25.58
CA PHE A 361 6.18 13.50 25.55
C PHE A 361 5.48 13.77 24.20
N ILE A 362 5.73 14.93 23.58
CA ILE A 362 5.09 15.27 22.29
C ILE A 362 5.57 14.33 21.18
N VAL A 363 6.84 13.97 21.16
CA VAL A 363 7.38 13.02 20.18
C VAL A 363 6.77 11.65 20.39
N LYS A 364 6.69 11.19 21.65
CA LYS A 364 6.03 9.94 22.02
C LYS A 364 4.56 9.92 21.56
N GLU A 365 3.80 11.00 21.81
CA GLU A 365 2.40 11.12 21.35
C GLU A 365 2.28 11.10 19.82
N LEU A 366 3.21 11.74 19.08
CA LEU A 366 3.22 11.69 17.63
C LEU A 366 3.47 10.26 17.12
N ILE A 367 4.45 9.55 17.68
CA ILE A 367 4.79 8.20 17.25
C ILE A 367 3.68 7.23 17.60
N SER A 368 3.14 7.25 18.83
CA SER A 368 2.04 6.37 19.25
C SER A 368 0.78 6.60 18.42
N SER A 369 0.53 7.84 17.97
CA SER A 369 -0.64 8.17 17.16
C SER A 369 -0.70 7.40 15.84
N PHE A 370 0.45 7.03 15.24
CA PHE A 370 0.48 6.20 14.02
C PHE A 370 0.02 4.76 14.28
N LYS A 371 0.08 4.27 15.51
CA LYS A 371 -0.49 2.99 15.94
C LYS A 371 -1.96 3.13 16.31
N ASP A 372 -2.33 4.17 17.06
CA ASP A 372 -3.63 4.30 17.71
C ASP A 372 -4.77 4.64 16.75
N TYR A 373 -4.49 5.46 15.72
CA TYR A 373 -5.50 5.83 14.73
C TYR A 373 -5.50 4.91 13.50
N ASP A 374 -6.68 4.67 12.91
CA ASP A 374 -6.75 4.05 11.59
C ASP A 374 -5.96 4.88 10.56
N THR A 375 -5.18 4.20 9.72
CA THR A 375 -4.26 4.87 8.78
C THR A 375 -5.00 5.71 7.74
N TYR A 376 -6.15 5.23 7.25
CA TYR A 376 -6.97 5.98 6.30
C TYR A 376 -7.57 7.22 6.96
N ASP A 377 -8.11 7.10 8.17
CA ASP A 377 -8.68 8.20 8.92
C ASP A 377 -7.62 9.23 9.30
N TYR A 378 -6.40 8.78 9.60
CA TYR A 378 -5.26 9.66 9.85
C TYR A 378 -4.94 10.51 8.62
N ILE A 379 -4.78 9.88 7.46
CA ILE A 379 -4.50 10.56 6.19
C ILE A 379 -5.62 11.54 5.85
N MET A 380 -6.87 11.13 5.96
CA MET A 380 -8.03 11.97 5.66
C MET A 380 -8.13 13.17 6.60
N TYR A 381 -7.81 12.99 7.88
CA TYR A 381 -7.78 14.08 8.85
C TYR A 381 -6.70 15.11 8.50
N VAL A 382 -5.47 14.67 8.24
CA VAL A 382 -4.35 15.53 7.85
C VAL A 382 -4.67 16.30 6.56
N LYS A 383 -5.20 15.62 5.55
CA LYS A 383 -5.60 16.26 4.27
C LYS A 383 -6.69 17.31 4.47
N LYS A 384 -7.73 17.00 5.23
CA LYS A 384 -8.80 17.97 5.56
C LYS A 384 -8.29 19.18 6.33
N PHE A 385 -7.33 18.97 7.25
CA PHE A 385 -6.72 20.07 7.99
C PHE A 385 -5.90 20.98 7.06
N ILE A 386 -5.09 20.39 6.18
CA ILE A 386 -4.29 21.10 5.18
C ILE A 386 -5.21 21.93 4.26
N GLU A 387 -6.28 21.33 3.75
CA GLU A 387 -7.25 22.00 2.88
C GLU A 387 -7.99 23.15 3.61
N LYS A 388 -8.50 22.88 4.81
CA LYS A 388 -9.22 23.86 5.64
C LYS A 388 -8.38 25.10 5.95
N HIS A 389 -7.08 24.92 6.19
CA HIS A 389 -6.17 26.01 6.56
C HIS A 389 -5.32 26.48 5.38
N HIS A 390 -5.59 26.00 4.15
CA HIS A 390 -4.89 26.38 2.92
C HIS A 390 -3.36 26.28 3.06
N LEU A 391 -2.88 25.22 3.72
CA LEU A 391 -1.45 25.01 3.92
C LEU A 391 -0.78 24.66 2.58
N GLU A 392 0.15 25.51 2.17
CA GLU A 392 0.90 25.39 0.92
C GLU A 392 2.41 25.50 1.18
N LYS A 393 3.19 24.92 0.28
CA LYS A 393 4.65 24.95 0.34
C LYS A 393 5.18 26.39 0.38
N GLY A 394 5.85 26.76 1.47
CA GLY A 394 6.50 28.06 1.63
C GLY A 394 5.53 29.23 1.88
N ASN A 395 4.23 28.99 1.97
CA ASN A 395 3.24 30.03 2.27
C ASN A 395 3.27 30.39 3.76
N LYS A 396 3.93 31.52 4.08
CA LYS A 396 4.12 31.97 5.46
C LYS A 396 2.83 32.38 6.15
N GLU A 397 1.92 33.02 5.44
CA GLU A 397 0.69 33.58 6.00
C GLU A 397 -0.25 32.46 6.47
N THR A 398 -0.59 31.53 5.58
CA THR A 398 -1.48 30.41 5.90
C THR A 398 -0.88 29.49 6.97
N TYR A 399 0.46 29.28 6.92
CA TYR A 399 1.18 28.52 7.95
C TYR A 399 1.08 29.15 9.34
N ILE A 400 1.33 30.47 9.45
CA ILE A 400 1.25 31.17 10.74
C ILE A 400 -0.19 31.13 11.26
N ALA A 401 -1.19 31.30 10.41
CA ALA A 401 -2.61 31.23 10.78
C ALA A 401 -2.97 29.82 11.32
N ALA A 402 -2.55 28.75 10.64
CA ALA A 402 -2.79 27.37 11.08
C ALA A 402 -2.09 27.05 12.41
N ARG A 403 -0.84 27.52 12.59
CA ARG A 403 -0.08 27.37 13.83
C ARG A 403 -0.74 28.13 14.97
N ALA A 404 -1.17 29.37 14.75
CA ALA A 404 -1.88 30.17 15.75
C ALA A 404 -3.23 29.53 16.11
N TYR A 405 -3.95 28.99 15.13
CA TYR A 405 -5.18 28.25 15.39
C TYR A 405 -4.94 27.08 16.35
N TYR A 406 -3.91 26.24 16.10
CA TYR A 406 -3.55 25.13 16.98
C TYR A 406 -3.17 25.60 18.39
N ASN A 407 -2.30 26.62 18.50
CA ASN A 407 -1.81 27.11 19.78
C ASN A 407 -2.93 27.70 20.66
N ASN A 408 -3.94 28.35 20.06
CA ASN A 408 -5.07 28.95 20.75
C ASN A 408 -6.17 27.96 21.14
N LEU A 409 -6.09 26.71 20.70
CA LEU A 409 -7.04 25.68 21.14
C LEU A 409 -6.80 25.30 22.59
N PRO A 410 -7.86 25.06 23.38
CA PRO A 410 -7.71 24.44 24.70
C PRO A 410 -7.12 23.01 24.52
N ASP A 411 -6.35 22.53 25.50
CA ASP A 411 -5.58 21.30 25.40
C ASP A 411 -6.44 20.08 25.06
N ASN A 412 -7.66 19.99 25.60
CA ASN A 412 -8.61 18.92 25.30
C ASN A 412 -9.16 18.91 23.84
N LYS A 413 -8.85 19.96 23.07
CA LYS A 413 -9.22 20.06 21.63
C LYS A 413 -8.01 20.01 20.69
N LYS A 414 -6.80 19.97 21.23
CA LYS A 414 -5.58 19.80 20.47
C LYS A 414 -5.44 18.34 20.04
N ASP A 415 -5.69 18.08 18.76
CA ASP A 415 -5.47 16.75 18.17
C ASP A 415 -4.02 16.66 17.66
N ILE A 416 -3.34 15.59 18.01
CA ILE A 416 -1.93 15.36 17.63
C ILE A 416 -1.73 15.33 16.11
N ARG A 417 -2.76 14.95 15.35
CA ARG A 417 -2.74 14.94 13.88
C ARG A 417 -2.74 16.36 13.29
N MET A 418 -3.31 17.37 14.00
CA MET A 418 -3.17 18.78 13.60
C MET A 418 -1.72 19.22 13.72
N LEU A 419 -1.09 18.86 14.83
CA LEU A 419 0.33 19.19 15.05
C LEU A 419 1.20 18.52 13.97
N PHE A 420 0.97 17.24 13.68
CA PHE A 420 1.66 16.56 12.59
C PHE A 420 1.51 17.30 11.25
N ALA A 421 0.27 17.69 10.89
CA ALA A 421 0.02 18.46 9.67
C ALA A 421 0.83 19.78 9.62
N ILE A 422 0.90 20.52 10.73
CA ILE A 422 1.65 21.79 10.82
C ILE A 422 3.16 21.54 10.73
N ILE A 423 3.67 20.50 11.41
CA ILE A 423 5.08 20.12 11.38
C ILE A 423 5.55 19.88 9.94
N LEU A 424 4.75 19.25 9.10
CA LEU A 424 5.10 18.94 7.71
C LEU A 424 5.41 20.20 6.86
N TYR A 425 4.87 21.36 7.23
CA TYR A 425 5.08 22.64 6.55
C TYR A 425 6.06 23.55 7.28
N SER A 426 6.60 23.11 8.41
CA SER A 426 7.55 23.89 9.22
C SER A 426 8.99 23.76 8.72
N PHE A 427 9.84 24.67 9.19
CA PHE A 427 11.27 24.68 8.88
C PHE A 427 11.94 23.39 9.33
N GLN A 428 12.53 22.66 8.39
CA GLN A 428 13.14 21.34 8.59
C GLN A 428 12.23 20.31 9.28
N GLN A 429 10.93 20.60 9.39
CA GLN A 429 9.94 19.75 10.07
C GLN A 429 10.29 19.46 11.55
N GLN A 430 10.91 20.42 12.22
CA GLN A 430 11.34 20.27 13.62
C GLN A 430 10.17 20.41 14.59
N ILE A 431 10.24 19.63 15.67
CA ILE A 431 9.30 19.71 16.81
C ILE A 431 9.91 20.66 17.83
N ARG A 432 9.39 21.90 17.86
CA ARG A 432 9.93 22.97 18.70
C ARG A 432 8.79 23.75 19.37
N PHE A 433 8.88 23.86 20.70
CA PHE A 433 7.95 24.60 21.54
C PHE A 433 8.66 25.72 22.32
N ASN A 434 7.95 26.79 22.64
CA ASN A 434 8.45 27.85 23.53
C ASN A 434 8.15 27.52 25.00
N SER A 435 8.59 28.39 25.91
CA SER A 435 8.37 28.24 27.37
C SER A 435 6.89 28.23 27.80
N ASN A 436 5.99 28.75 26.94
CA ASN A 436 4.54 28.70 27.16
C ASN A 436 3.88 27.44 26.63
N PHE A 437 4.68 26.47 26.15
CA PHE A 437 4.23 25.25 25.54
C PHE A 437 3.47 25.46 24.21
N GLU A 438 3.80 26.54 23.47
CA GLU A 438 3.24 26.82 22.17
C GLU A 438 4.22 26.34 21.08
N TYR A 439 3.70 25.69 20.04
CA TYR A 439 4.49 25.31 18.87
C TYR A 439 4.97 26.57 18.14
N ASN A 440 6.28 26.74 18.01
CA ASN A 440 6.86 28.01 17.54
C ASN A 440 7.85 27.86 16.38
N ASN A 441 7.92 26.67 15.75
CA ASN A 441 8.80 26.49 14.61
C ASN A 441 8.38 27.39 13.42
N PRO A 442 9.28 28.04 12.70
CA PRO A 442 8.96 28.88 11.55
C PRO A 442 8.47 28.05 10.34
N VAL A 443 7.93 28.74 9.32
CA VAL A 443 7.54 28.12 8.04
C VAL A 443 8.76 27.53 7.34
N GLY A 444 8.56 26.38 6.69
CA GLY A 444 9.54 25.68 5.87
C GLY A 444 9.18 25.65 4.39
N VAL A 445 10.01 24.93 3.63
CA VAL A 445 9.82 24.71 2.18
C VAL A 445 9.39 23.28 1.85
N ARG A 446 9.09 22.48 2.87
CA ARG A 446 8.57 21.11 2.73
C ARG A 446 7.05 21.12 2.81
N TRP A 447 6.42 20.01 2.43
CA TRP A 447 4.96 19.84 2.46
C TRP A 447 4.60 18.35 2.55
N PHE A 448 3.32 18.06 2.75
CA PHE A 448 2.80 16.69 2.70
C PHE A 448 2.78 16.19 1.25
N ASN A 449 3.78 15.45 0.84
CA ASN A 449 3.99 14.90 -0.50
C ASN A 449 3.89 13.37 -0.51
N ASP A 450 3.98 12.78 -1.69
CA ASP A 450 3.85 11.33 -1.89
C ASP A 450 4.95 10.51 -1.19
N CYS A 451 6.15 11.06 -1.06
CA CYS A 451 7.22 10.41 -0.29
C CYS A 451 6.84 10.31 1.20
N ILE A 452 6.32 11.40 1.80
CA ILE A 452 5.84 11.38 3.19
C ILE A 452 4.62 10.49 3.33
N LEU A 453 3.69 10.53 2.37
CA LEU A 453 2.52 9.64 2.36
C LEU A 453 2.94 8.17 2.36
N SER A 454 3.92 7.79 1.53
CA SER A 454 4.45 6.43 1.47
C SER A 454 5.10 5.99 2.78
N LYS A 455 5.86 6.90 3.44
CA LYS A 455 6.44 6.63 4.75
C LYS A 455 5.36 6.46 5.82
N LEU A 456 4.37 7.37 5.86
CA LEU A 456 3.26 7.30 6.81
C LEU A 456 2.50 5.98 6.72
N ILE A 457 2.18 5.53 5.50
CA ILE A 457 1.43 4.29 5.29
C ILE A 457 2.24 3.07 5.75
N SER A 458 3.47 2.91 5.28
CA SER A 458 4.28 1.74 5.62
C SER A 458 4.67 1.71 7.10
N PHE A 459 5.01 2.87 7.66
CA PHE A 459 5.33 2.99 9.09
C PHE A 459 4.11 2.69 9.97
N SER A 460 2.93 3.26 9.63
CA SER A 460 1.69 2.98 10.35
C SER A 460 1.28 1.51 10.28
N ARG A 461 1.48 0.85 9.16
CA ARG A 461 1.26 -0.60 9.05
C ARG A 461 2.21 -1.36 9.96
N MET A 462 3.51 -1.10 9.84
CA MET A 462 4.53 -1.83 10.61
C MET A 462 4.35 -1.64 12.12
N ILE A 463 4.14 -0.39 12.59
CA ILE A 463 3.98 -0.13 14.03
C ILE A 463 2.72 -0.78 14.62
N LYS A 464 1.67 -0.99 13.80
CA LYS A 464 0.45 -1.71 14.21
C LYS A 464 0.66 -3.22 14.27
N GLU A 465 1.53 -3.75 13.43
CA GLU A 465 1.90 -5.17 13.42
C GLU A 465 2.87 -5.54 14.56
N CYS A 466 3.63 -4.55 15.09
CA CYS A 466 4.53 -4.75 16.22
C CYS A 466 3.82 -4.70 17.57
N ASP A 467 4.31 -5.49 18.52
CA ASP A 467 3.98 -5.33 19.93
C ASP A 467 4.87 -4.26 20.54
N VAL A 468 4.33 -3.04 20.72
CA VAL A 468 5.08 -1.85 21.16
C VAL A 468 4.43 -1.24 22.39
N THR A 469 5.22 -1.02 23.44
CA THR A 469 4.89 -0.22 24.61
C THR A 469 5.52 1.17 24.49
N PHE A 470 4.73 2.24 24.65
CA PHE A 470 5.19 3.62 24.56
C PHE A 470 5.33 4.26 25.94
N LEU A 471 6.54 4.70 26.25
CA LEU A 471 6.88 5.35 27.51
C LEU A 471 7.46 6.75 27.25
N SER A 472 7.44 7.60 28.28
CA SER A 472 8.04 8.93 28.22
C SER A 472 8.67 9.27 29.58
N PHE A 473 9.82 8.69 29.82
CA PHE A 473 10.59 8.87 31.04
C PHE A 473 12.01 9.35 30.72
N ASP A 474 12.63 9.99 31.69
CA ASP A 474 14.08 10.08 31.71
C ASP A 474 14.68 8.66 31.77
N TYR A 475 15.85 8.45 31.12
CA TYR A 475 16.39 7.10 30.93
C TYR A 475 16.75 6.40 32.26
N ILE A 476 17.14 7.15 33.29
CA ILE A 476 17.41 6.60 34.63
C ILE A 476 16.09 6.13 35.26
N LYS A 477 15.06 6.97 35.19
CA LYS A 477 13.74 6.62 35.69
C LYS A 477 13.09 5.49 34.91
N LEU A 478 13.40 5.36 33.63
CA LEU A 478 12.97 4.22 32.82
C LEU A 478 13.46 2.90 33.44
N ALA A 479 14.75 2.82 33.76
CA ALA A 479 15.35 1.65 34.37
C ALA A 479 14.76 1.27 35.74
N GLU A 480 14.21 2.24 36.48
CA GLU A 480 13.49 2.01 37.73
C GLU A 480 12.05 1.53 37.51
N THR A 481 11.48 1.85 36.34
CA THR A 481 10.04 1.65 36.06
C THR A 481 9.75 0.33 35.37
N ILE A 482 10.67 -0.16 34.54
CA ILE A 482 10.54 -1.42 33.80
C ILE A 482 11.52 -2.45 34.32
N ASP A 483 11.15 -3.74 34.22
CA ASP A 483 12.03 -4.85 34.57
C ASP A 483 13.02 -5.11 33.42
N ILE A 484 14.23 -4.57 33.58
CA ILE A 484 15.33 -4.76 32.61
C ILE A 484 16.10 -6.01 33.02
N THR A 485 16.01 -7.04 32.21
CA THR A 485 16.67 -8.33 32.43
C THR A 485 17.70 -8.64 31.32
N ASN A 486 18.49 -9.69 31.50
CA ASN A 486 19.41 -10.19 30.48
C ASN A 486 18.71 -10.69 29.20
N ASN A 487 17.39 -10.75 29.19
CA ASN A 487 16.55 -11.07 28.03
C ASN A 487 16.10 -9.81 27.24
N CYS A 488 16.60 -8.63 27.64
CA CYS A 488 16.39 -7.36 26.96
C CYS A 488 17.65 -6.97 26.19
N PHE A 489 17.44 -6.35 25.03
CA PHE A 489 18.50 -5.63 24.29
C PHE A 489 18.24 -4.14 24.38
N ILE A 490 19.23 -3.36 24.82
CA ILE A 490 19.09 -1.93 25.04
C ILE A 490 19.81 -1.14 23.93
N TYR A 491 19.08 -0.26 23.28
CA TYR A 491 19.64 0.67 22.31
C TYR A 491 19.59 2.10 22.83
N LEU A 492 20.73 2.79 22.72
CA LEU A 492 20.96 4.12 23.24
C LEU A 492 21.42 5.05 22.11
N ASP A 493 20.68 6.12 21.87
CA ASP A 493 21.02 7.20 20.92
C ASP A 493 20.77 8.56 21.56
N PRO A 494 21.52 8.92 22.60
CA PRO A 494 21.35 10.17 23.33
C PRO A 494 21.72 11.38 22.47
N PRO A 495 21.41 12.61 22.86
CA PRO A 495 22.00 13.80 22.29
C PRO A 495 23.52 13.76 22.38
N TYR A 496 24.22 14.26 21.35
CA TYR A 496 25.68 14.18 21.30
C TYR A 496 26.34 15.45 21.83
N LYS A 497 27.36 15.32 22.68
CA LYS A 497 28.13 16.41 23.22
C LYS A 497 28.77 17.28 22.14
N LEU A 498 29.37 16.68 21.12
CA LEU A 498 30.07 17.40 20.04
C LEU A 498 29.13 18.02 18.99
N THR A 499 27.84 17.75 19.06
CA THR A 499 26.86 18.28 18.10
C THR A 499 25.75 19.00 18.84
N THR A 500 25.69 20.32 18.70
CA THR A 500 24.60 21.11 19.30
C THR A 500 23.29 20.93 18.52
N GLY A 501 22.48 19.96 18.89
CA GLY A 501 21.09 19.87 18.49
C GLY A 501 20.21 20.69 19.47
N SER A 502 19.41 21.64 19.00
CA SER A 502 18.46 22.33 19.86
C SER A 502 17.20 21.47 20.03
N TYR A 503 17.22 20.57 20.99
CA TYR A 503 16.04 19.80 21.42
C TYR A 503 15.23 20.66 22.38
N ASN A 504 14.36 21.53 21.89
CA ASN A 504 13.56 22.40 22.75
C ASN A 504 12.10 21.94 22.80
N ASP A 505 11.71 21.29 23.90
CA ASP A 505 10.34 20.82 24.17
C ASP A 505 9.49 21.82 24.97
N GLY A 506 9.99 23.04 25.16
CA GLY A 506 9.29 24.14 25.83
C GLY A 506 9.49 24.20 27.33
N LYS A 507 8.98 23.27 28.10
CA LYS A 507 8.98 23.35 29.57
C LYS A 507 10.10 22.60 30.28
N ARG A 508 10.60 21.55 29.69
CA ARG A 508 11.59 20.69 30.35
C ARG A 508 12.98 21.30 30.37
N GLY A 509 13.17 22.38 29.60
CA GLY A 509 14.41 23.14 29.60
C GLY A 509 15.60 22.22 29.43
N PHE A 510 15.66 21.51 28.30
CA PHE A 510 16.84 20.69 28.03
C PHE A 510 18.07 21.60 28.06
N LYS A 511 18.87 21.44 29.10
CA LYS A 511 20.09 22.26 29.32
C LYS A 511 21.22 22.00 28.31
N GLY A 512 20.99 21.06 27.37
CA GLY A 512 22.01 20.51 26.50
C GLY A 512 22.58 19.21 27.09
N TRP A 513 23.42 18.54 26.33
CA TRP A 513 24.12 17.34 26.76
C TRP A 513 25.53 17.78 27.17
N ASP A 514 25.82 17.77 28.46
CA ASP A 514 27.07 18.24 29.06
C ASP A 514 27.96 17.06 29.54
N ASP A 515 29.11 17.40 30.12
CA ASP A 515 30.05 16.41 30.61
C ASP A 515 29.51 15.55 31.74
N GLU A 516 28.63 16.11 32.57
CA GLU A 516 28.04 15.43 33.72
C GLU A 516 27.06 14.36 33.25
N LEU A 517 26.16 14.71 32.33
CA LEU A 517 25.20 13.77 31.72
C LEU A 517 25.88 12.69 30.88
N GLU A 518 27.02 13.03 30.24
CA GLU A 518 27.78 12.02 29.48
C GLU A 518 28.39 10.98 30.41
N LEU A 519 28.99 11.40 31.54
CA LEU A 519 29.56 10.47 32.53
C LEU A 519 28.45 9.63 33.21
N GLU A 520 27.33 10.23 33.53
CA GLU A 520 26.18 9.52 34.08
C GLU A 520 25.64 8.43 33.12
N LEU A 521 25.64 8.70 31.80
CA LEU A 521 25.31 7.70 30.78
C LEU A 521 26.32 6.55 30.74
N PHE A 522 27.63 6.86 30.87
CA PHE A 522 28.66 5.83 30.89
C PHE A 522 28.52 4.93 32.12
N ASP A 523 28.28 5.52 33.29
CA ASP A 523 28.00 4.75 34.51
C ASP A 523 26.74 3.89 34.40
N PHE A 524 25.70 4.39 33.71
CA PHE A 524 24.50 3.61 33.42
C PHE A 524 24.83 2.37 32.56
N ILE A 525 25.64 2.53 31.49
CA ILE A 525 26.06 1.40 30.64
C ILE A 525 26.95 0.43 31.39
N ASP A 526 27.86 0.92 32.22
CA ASP A 526 28.74 0.07 33.05
C ASP A 526 27.89 -0.76 34.05
N ASN A 527 26.82 -0.19 34.58
CA ASN A 527 25.85 -0.92 35.43
C ASN A 527 25.11 -2.02 34.66
N LEU A 528 24.65 -1.75 33.42
CA LEU A 528 24.05 -2.76 32.56
C LEU A 528 25.03 -3.92 32.30
N THR A 529 26.30 -3.58 32.06
CA THR A 529 27.36 -4.56 31.82
C THR A 529 27.58 -5.47 33.02
N THR A 530 27.59 -4.93 34.24
CA THR A 530 27.72 -5.74 35.48
C THR A 530 26.56 -6.71 35.67
N GLN A 531 25.40 -6.43 35.11
CA GLN A 531 24.20 -7.25 35.14
C GLN A 531 24.09 -8.20 33.93
N ASN A 532 25.09 -8.23 33.06
CA ASN A 532 25.11 -8.98 31.79
C ASN A 532 23.91 -8.61 30.86
N ILE A 533 23.50 -7.35 30.84
CA ILE A 533 22.47 -6.85 29.96
C ILE A 533 23.15 -6.26 28.72
N PRO A 534 22.86 -6.81 27.51
CA PRO A 534 23.49 -6.32 26.30
C PRO A 534 22.94 -4.95 25.90
N CYS A 535 23.84 -4.04 25.55
CA CYS A 535 23.48 -2.74 25.05
C CYS A 535 24.36 -2.26 23.90
N MET A 536 23.79 -1.41 23.05
CA MET A 536 24.45 -0.74 21.94
C MET A 536 24.25 0.77 22.07
N LEU A 537 25.33 1.51 22.13
CA LEU A 537 25.33 2.96 22.14
C LEU A 537 25.73 3.50 20.75
N SER A 538 24.87 4.30 20.13
CA SER A 538 25.23 5.12 18.96
C SER A 538 25.74 6.46 19.42
N TYR A 539 26.97 6.84 19.06
CA TYR A 539 27.55 8.09 19.52
C TYR A 539 28.54 8.71 18.50
N VAL A 540 28.93 9.97 18.72
CA VAL A 540 29.88 10.70 17.87
C VAL A 540 31.24 10.72 18.52
N LEU A 541 32.22 10.09 17.88
CA LEU A 541 33.62 10.08 18.32
C LEU A 541 34.36 11.37 17.93
N GLU A 542 34.08 11.91 16.73
CA GLU A 542 34.77 13.10 16.22
C GLU A 542 33.85 13.98 15.39
N HIS A 543 33.90 15.29 15.59
CA HIS A 543 33.19 16.29 14.80
C HIS A 543 33.98 17.58 14.65
N LYS A 544 34.15 18.10 13.42
CA LYS A 544 34.89 19.35 13.10
C LYS A 544 36.33 19.38 13.64
N GLY A 545 36.99 18.24 13.72
CA GLY A 545 38.33 18.11 14.25
C GLY A 545 38.44 18.05 15.78
N GLU A 546 37.31 18.16 16.50
CA GLU A 546 37.24 17.88 17.93
C GLU A 546 36.94 16.41 18.17
N LYS A 547 37.68 15.77 19.05
CA LYS A 547 37.56 14.37 19.42
C LYS A 547 36.98 14.24 20.83
N ASN A 548 36.05 13.33 21.02
CA ASN A 548 35.54 12.99 22.35
C ASN A 548 36.49 12.04 23.06
N THR A 549 37.46 12.61 23.78
CA THR A 549 38.49 11.84 24.51
C THR A 549 37.89 11.09 25.69
N ALA A 550 36.88 11.64 26.37
CA ALA A 550 36.21 10.97 27.47
C ALA A 550 35.53 9.64 27.03
N LEU A 551 34.86 9.67 25.86
CA LEU A 551 34.29 8.49 25.23
C LEU A 551 35.35 7.44 24.88
N GLU A 552 36.45 7.87 24.26
CA GLU A 552 37.56 6.97 23.87
C GLU A 552 38.21 6.31 25.09
N ASP A 553 38.52 7.11 26.14
CA ASP A 553 39.12 6.62 27.38
C ASP A 553 38.18 5.63 28.11
N TRP A 554 36.85 5.90 28.11
CA TRP A 554 35.85 5.02 28.68
C TRP A 554 35.74 3.70 27.94
N ILE A 555 35.72 3.70 26.61
CA ILE A 555 35.68 2.48 25.76
C ILE A 555 36.94 1.64 26.05
N ASN A 556 38.12 2.24 26.07
CA ASN A 556 39.38 1.54 26.27
C ASN A 556 39.49 0.96 27.70
N ARG A 557 39.06 1.71 28.73
CA ARG A 557 39.09 1.25 30.13
C ARG A 557 38.22 0.01 30.37
N ASN A 558 37.06 -0.06 29.71
CA ASN A 558 36.12 -1.15 29.87
C ASN A 558 36.29 -2.28 28.83
N ASN A 559 37.23 -2.16 27.90
CA ASN A 559 37.45 -3.06 26.76
C ASN A 559 36.17 -3.27 25.92
N TYR A 560 35.36 -2.22 25.76
CA TYR A 560 34.17 -2.30 24.91
C TYR A 560 34.59 -2.35 23.43
N THR A 561 33.82 -3.12 22.65
CA THR A 561 33.96 -3.15 21.19
C THR A 561 33.29 -1.92 20.58
N TYR A 562 33.95 -1.27 19.60
CA TYR A 562 33.26 -0.25 18.83
C TYR A 562 33.37 -0.47 17.32
N ILE A 563 32.31 -0.10 16.60
CA ILE A 563 32.19 -0.26 15.14
C ILE A 563 32.10 1.14 14.53
N PRO A 564 33.08 1.53 13.71
CA PRO A 564 33.00 2.80 12.99
C PRO A 564 31.91 2.73 11.90
N LEU A 565 31.04 3.74 11.84
CA LEU A 565 29.98 3.86 10.83
C LEU A 565 30.41 4.73 9.62
N GLY A 566 31.67 5.18 9.60
CA GLY A 566 32.19 6.06 8.58
C GLY A 566 31.85 7.54 8.82
N ASP A 567 32.14 8.37 7.80
CA ASP A 567 31.82 9.79 7.84
C ASP A 567 30.37 10.06 7.48
N ILE A 568 29.54 10.40 8.46
CA ILE A 568 28.14 10.74 8.27
C ILE A 568 28.00 12.25 8.13
N ILE A 569 27.46 12.72 7.00
CA ILE A 569 27.17 14.12 6.78
C ILE A 569 25.84 14.47 7.43
N GLY A 570 25.88 15.25 8.50
CA GLY A 570 24.69 15.77 9.18
C GLY A 570 24.04 16.95 8.46
N ILE A 571 22.97 17.51 9.07
CA ILE A 571 22.23 18.68 8.55
C ILE A 571 23.13 19.91 8.35
N SER A 572 24.22 20.03 9.13
CA SER A 572 25.21 21.12 9.02
C SER A 572 26.13 21.01 7.79
N GLY A 573 26.07 19.92 7.02
CA GLY A 573 26.95 19.66 5.88
C GLY A 573 28.38 19.28 6.24
N GLN A 574 28.71 19.16 7.54
CA GLN A 574 30.02 18.77 8.01
C GLN A 574 30.07 17.28 8.35
N PRO A 575 31.15 16.56 7.98
CA PRO A 575 31.31 15.15 8.31
C PRO A 575 31.49 14.98 9.82
N ARG A 576 30.94 13.91 10.36
CA ARG A 576 31.11 13.46 11.73
C ARG A 576 31.40 11.97 11.75
N LYS A 577 32.28 11.52 12.62
CA LYS A 577 32.56 10.10 12.80
C LYS A 577 31.61 9.52 13.85
N GLU A 578 30.59 8.84 13.39
CA GLU A 578 29.71 8.08 14.28
C GLU A 578 30.25 6.67 14.48
N ILE A 579 30.03 6.14 15.68
CA ILE A 579 30.39 4.78 16.08
C ILE A 579 29.24 4.10 16.80
N LEU A 580 29.20 2.77 16.74
CA LEU A 580 28.42 1.94 17.65
C LEU A 580 29.35 1.37 18.71
N VAL A 581 29.04 1.58 19.98
CA VAL A 581 29.76 0.98 21.12
C VAL A 581 28.93 -0.16 21.66
N LEU A 582 29.55 -1.32 21.84
CA LEU A 582 28.93 -2.56 22.28
C LEU A 582 29.56 -3.01 23.60
N ASN A 583 28.74 -3.38 24.57
CA ASN A 583 29.20 -3.96 25.83
C ASN A 583 29.23 -5.51 25.81
N TYR A 584 29.16 -6.09 24.61
CA TYR A 584 29.17 -7.53 24.36
C TYR A 584 30.06 -7.88 23.17
N ASP A 585 30.49 -9.13 23.07
CA ASP A 585 31.25 -9.66 21.94
C ASP A 585 30.32 -10.05 20.78
N ILE A 586 30.79 -9.88 19.53
CA ILE A 586 30.05 -10.20 18.30
C ILE A 586 30.39 -11.61 17.84
#